data_764e68232d541b6a76a2dc35e53d7c45
#
_entry.id   764e68232d541b6a76a2dc35e53d7c45
#
_cell.length_a   1.000
_cell.length_b   1.000
_cell.length_c   1.000
_cell.angle_alpha   90.00
_cell.angle_beta   90.00
_cell.angle_gamma   90.00
#
_symmetry.space_group_name_H-M   'P 1'
#
loop_
_entity.id
_entity.type
_entity.pdbx_description
1 polymer ?
#
loop_
_entity_poly.entity_id
_entity_poly.type
_entity_poly.pdbx_seq_one_letter_code
_entity_poly.pdbx_strand_id
1 'polypeptide(L)'
;MRKSVVIMMVLAMFFAFTAVSCGEKKTVDERASVKELVEKGEYQQAKAKLVTLRGQYPNDQELTELNKQVDEKIAESFYQKYWDEAEQKGDHKAWIEAMIRIKKVENINKEMVNGWIKRAAEKCVDTGAKNLNDGMLLALLDQLVQRYQVITMNDRLMYITMFVKEGRFPLKEWKDTFITKYPELMDEDTEEFLGWPRPEKPAKK
;
A
#
# COMPACT_ATOMS: atom_id res chain seq x y z
N MET A 1 -17.79 -14.67 66.58
CA MET A 1 -18.14 -14.78 65.12
C MET A 1 -17.78 -13.59 64.28
N ARG A 2 -17.73 -12.32 64.76
CA ARG A 2 -17.40 -11.15 63.91
C ARG A 2 -15.93 -11.02 63.47
N LYS A 3 -14.97 -11.52 64.26
CA LYS A 3 -13.51 -11.40 63.89
C LYS A 3 -13.08 -12.36 62.81
N SER A 4 -13.70 -13.51 62.63
CA SER A 4 -13.37 -14.53 61.65
C SER A 4 -13.82 -14.06 60.20
N VAL A 5 -14.94 -13.32 60.09
CA VAL A 5 -15.46 -12.82 58.83
C VAL A 5 -14.57 -11.72 58.26
N VAL A 6 -14.03 -10.83 59.11
CA VAL A 6 -13.12 -9.76 58.70
C VAL A 6 -11.79 -10.32 58.19
N ILE A 7 -11.24 -11.35 58.83
CA ILE A 7 -9.99 -11.99 58.37
C ILE A 7 -10.19 -12.69 57.01
N MET A 8 -11.35 -13.32 56.77
CA MET A 8 -11.65 -13.95 55.50
C MET A 8 -11.80 -12.93 54.37
N MET A 9 -12.42 -11.75 54.61
CA MET A 9 -12.50 -10.69 53.63
C MET A 9 -11.13 -10.08 53.27
N VAL A 10 -10.25 -9.89 54.22
CA VAL A 10 -8.91 -9.36 54.00
C VAL A 10 -8.06 -10.36 53.19
N LEU A 11 -8.16 -11.65 53.46
CA LEU A 11 -7.49 -12.71 52.70
C LEU A 11 -8.01 -12.82 51.28
N ALA A 12 -9.32 -12.65 51.04
CA ALA A 12 -9.91 -12.65 49.70
C ALA A 12 -9.44 -11.43 48.86
N MET A 13 -9.30 -10.25 49.50
CA MET A 13 -8.73 -9.07 48.80
C MET A 13 -7.25 -9.23 48.47
N PHE A 14 -6.46 -9.88 49.33
CA PHE A 14 -5.05 -10.15 49.05
C PHE A 14 -4.85 -11.14 47.87
N PHE A 15 -5.71 -12.17 47.78
CA PHE A 15 -5.65 -13.11 46.67
C PHE A 15 -6.08 -12.48 45.30
N ALA A 16 -7.03 -11.55 45.32
CA ALA A 16 -7.44 -10.83 44.12
C ALA A 16 -6.32 -9.91 43.61
N PHE A 17 -5.56 -9.25 44.50
CA PHE A 17 -4.44 -8.37 44.11
C PHE A 17 -3.22 -9.14 43.58
N THR A 18 -2.93 -10.34 44.09
CA THR A 18 -1.80 -11.15 43.60
C THR A 18 -2.09 -11.82 42.27
N ALA A 19 -3.35 -12.15 41.94
CA ALA A 19 -3.74 -12.73 40.68
C ALA A 19 -3.63 -11.70 39.54
N VAL A 20 -4.01 -10.43 39.76
CA VAL A 20 -3.88 -9.33 38.76
C VAL A 20 -2.42 -9.01 38.53
N SER A 21 -1.57 -8.93 39.54
CA SER A 21 -0.13 -8.61 39.36
C SER A 21 0.64 -9.74 38.65
N CYS A 22 0.23 -11.00 38.78
CA CYS A 22 0.87 -12.13 38.11
C CYS A 22 0.48 -12.20 36.63
N GLY A 23 -0.74 -11.78 36.29
CA GLY A 23 -1.22 -11.70 34.90
C GLY A 23 -0.51 -10.60 34.08
N GLU A 24 -0.31 -9.43 34.68
CA GLU A 24 0.37 -8.30 33.98
C GLU A 24 1.83 -8.60 33.69
N LYS A 25 2.60 -9.18 34.62
CA LYS A 25 4.00 -9.56 34.39
C LYS A 25 4.13 -10.58 33.25
N LYS A 26 3.28 -11.57 33.21
CA LYS A 26 3.28 -12.59 32.16
C LYS A 26 2.97 -12.00 30.81
N THR A 27 2.02 -11.07 30.71
CA THR A 27 1.66 -10.39 29.47
C THR A 27 2.79 -9.50 28.97
N VAL A 28 3.51 -8.83 29.87
CA VAL A 28 4.67 -7.99 29.50
C VAL A 28 5.78 -8.84 28.89
N ASP A 29 6.12 -9.99 29.49
CA ASP A 29 7.14 -10.89 28.96
C ASP A 29 6.75 -11.49 27.60
N GLU A 30 5.47 -11.82 27.43
CA GLU A 30 4.94 -12.36 26.17
C GLU A 30 4.91 -11.32 25.05
N ARG A 31 4.58 -10.04 25.34
CA ARG A 31 4.70 -8.92 24.40
C ARG A 31 6.14 -8.67 23.97
N ALA A 32 7.08 -8.68 24.93
CA ALA A 32 8.51 -8.53 24.65
C ALA A 32 9.00 -9.63 23.69
N SER A 33 8.55 -10.87 23.91
CA SER A 33 8.87 -11.98 23.01
C SER A 33 8.26 -11.84 21.59
N VAL A 34 7.09 -11.21 21.44
CA VAL A 34 6.54 -10.90 20.11
C VAL A 34 7.39 -9.82 19.42
N LYS A 35 7.77 -8.76 20.14
CA LYS A 35 8.65 -7.70 19.61
C LYS A 35 9.98 -8.27 19.15
N GLU A 36 10.58 -9.18 19.92
CA GLU A 36 11.82 -9.86 19.52
C GLU A 36 11.67 -10.67 18.23
N LEU A 37 10.54 -11.39 18.04
CA LEU A 37 10.25 -12.10 16.80
C LEU A 37 10.11 -11.13 15.60
N VAL A 38 9.50 -9.96 15.81
CA VAL A 38 9.37 -8.92 14.80
C VAL A 38 10.75 -8.36 14.41
N GLU A 39 11.62 -8.08 15.38
CA GLU A 39 12.99 -7.61 15.14
C GLU A 39 13.84 -8.63 14.38
N LYS A 40 13.61 -9.92 14.64
CA LYS A 40 14.25 -11.01 13.88
C LYS A 40 13.67 -11.25 12.48
N GLY A 41 12.58 -10.57 12.12
CA GLY A 41 11.89 -10.79 10.85
C GLY A 41 11.01 -12.05 10.82
N GLU A 42 10.78 -12.69 11.96
CA GLU A 42 9.99 -13.92 12.10
C GLU A 42 8.49 -13.62 12.21
N TYR A 43 7.96 -12.84 11.24
CA TYR A 43 6.62 -12.26 11.30
C TYR A 43 5.49 -13.29 11.42
N GLN A 44 5.63 -14.47 10.81
CA GLN A 44 4.62 -15.53 10.88
C GLN A 44 4.54 -16.12 12.29
N GLN A 45 5.67 -16.29 12.96
CA GLN A 45 5.71 -16.76 14.36
C GLN A 45 5.17 -15.68 15.29
N ALA A 46 5.54 -14.41 15.08
CA ALA A 46 4.98 -13.27 15.80
C ALA A 46 3.46 -13.22 15.67
N LYS A 47 2.92 -13.43 14.47
CA LYS A 47 1.48 -13.46 14.20
C LYS A 47 0.78 -14.60 14.94
N ALA A 48 1.32 -15.82 14.88
CA ALA A 48 0.75 -16.96 15.58
C ALA A 48 0.66 -16.72 17.11
N LYS A 49 1.72 -16.13 17.67
CA LYS A 49 1.76 -15.78 19.09
C LYS A 49 0.76 -14.69 19.45
N LEU A 50 0.62 -13.65 18.61
CA LEU A 50 -0.36 -12.58 18.78
C LEU A 50 -1.81 -13.08 18.74
N VAL A 51 -2.14 -14.03 17.88
CA VAL A 51 -3.48 -14.64 17.82
C VAL A 51 -3.81 -15.28 19.17
N THR A 52 -2.86 -16.02 19.75
CA THR A 52 -3.03 -16.65 21.07
C THR A 52 -3.21 -15.61 22.19
N LEU A 53 -2.35 -14.59 22.21
CA LEU A 53 -2.39 -13.53 23.24
C LEU A 53 -3.68 -12.69 23.15
N ARG A 54 -4.14 -12.35 21.96
CA ARG A 54 -5.40 -11.61 21.77
C ARG A 54 -6.62 -12.44 22.18
N GLY A 55 -6.57 -13.76 22.05
CA GLY A 55 -7.60 -14.64 22.60
C GLY A 55 -7.67 -14.61 24.13
N GLN A 56 -6.52 -14.44 24.79
CA GLN A 56 -6.43 -14.34 26.25
C GLN A 56 -6.73 -12.93 26.80
N TYR A 57 -6.35 -11.88 26.01
CA TYR A 57 -6.44 -10.47 26.38
C TYR A 57 -7.13 -9.65 25.26
N PRO A 58 -8.43 -9.85 25.02
CA PRO A 58 -9.12 -9.31 23.86
C PRO A 58 -9.22 -7.78 23.83
N ASN A 59 -9.16 -7.12 24.98
CA ASN A 59 -9.30 -5.67 25.13
C ASN A 59 -7.93 -4.96 25.24
N ASP A 60 -6.83 -5.66 25.02
CA ASP A 60 -5.50 -5.10 25.10
C ASP A 60 -5.17 -4.29 23.84
N GLN A 61 -5.08 -2.98 24.01
CA GLN A 61 -4.80 -2.05 22.89
C GLN A 61 -3.39 -2.21 22.33
N GLU A 62 -2.40 -2.49 23.19
CA GLU A 62 -1.02 -2.68 22.75
C GLU A 62 -0.87 -3.93 21.88
N LEU A 63 -1.53 -5.04 22.26
CA LEU A 63 -1.57 -6.25 21.43
C LEU A 63 -2.31 -6.02 20.11
N THR A 64 -3.31 -5.15 20.09
CA THR A 64 -4.04 -4.80 18.86
C THR A 64 -3.14 -4.02 17.91
N GLU A 65 -2.40 -3.04 18.42
CA GLU A 65 -1.47 -2.25 17.60
C GLU A 65 -0.29 -3.10 17.12
N LEU A 66 0.26 -3.95 17.97
CA LEU A 66 1.34 -4.86 17.62
C LEU A 66 0.91 -5.85 16.53
N ASN A 67 -0.35 -6.35 16.61
CA ASN A 67 -0.92 -7.19 15.57
C ASN A 67 -1.00 -6.48 14.20
N LYS A 68 -1.43 -5.21 14.20
CA LYS A 68 -1.47 -4.39 13.00
C LYS A 68 -0.07 -4.21 12.39
N GLN A 69 0.92 -3.90 13.21
CA GLN A 69 2.31 -3.76 12.76
C GLN A 69 2.86 -5.06 12.16
N VAL A 70 2.55 -6.21 12.78
CA VAL A 70 2.95 -7.52 12.25
C VAL A 70 2.26 -7.82 10.92
N ASP A 71 0.98 -7.50 10.78
CA ASP A 71 0.23 -7.68 9.53
C ASP A 71 0.82 -6.80 8.40
N GLU A 72 1.19 -5.56 8.70
CA GLU A 72 1.87 -4.66 7.77
C GLU A 72 3.23 -5.22 7.33
N LYS A 73 4.02 -5.79 8.26
CA LYS A 73 5.32 -6.40 7.93
C LYS A 73 5.19 -7.68 7.10
N ILE A 74 4.19 -8.50 7.38
CA ILE A 74 3.88 -9.70 6.57
C ILE A 74 3.54 -9.28 5.14
N ALA A 75 2.71 -8.28 4.98
CA ALA A 75 2.33 -7.78 3.66
C ALA A 75 3.51 -7.16 2.90
N GLU A 76 4.29 -6.34 3.58
CA GLU A 76 5.48 -5.74 3.00
C GLU A 76 6.44 -6.83 2.47
N SER A 77 6.57 -7.96 3.19
CA SER A 77 7.36 -9.10 2.74
C SER A 77 6.82 -9.74 1.46
N PHE A 78 5.49 -9.83 1.30
CA PHE A 78 4.86 -10.29 0.06
C PHE A 78 5.07 -9.30 -1.08
N TYR A 79 4.95 -7.99 -0.82
CA TYR A 79 5.17 -6.98 -1.85
C TYR A 79 6.61 -7.00 -2.34
N GLN A 80 7.57 -7.10 -1.43
CA GLN A 80 8.97 -7.21 -1.79
C GLN A 80 9.23 -8.45 -2.64
N LYS A 81 8.66 -9.60 -2.27
CA LYS A 81 8.76 -10.83 -3.07
C LYS A 81 8.21 -10.64 -4.49
N TYR A 82 7.03 -10.02 -4.64
CA TYR A 82 6.44 -9.79 -5.96
C TYR A 82 7.24 -8.79 -6.79
N TRP A 83 7.84 -7.81 -6.13
CA TRP A 83 8.77 -6.89 -6.73
C TRP A 83 10.01 -7.59 -7.27
N ASP A 84 10.67 -8.38 -6.45
CA ASP A 84 11.89 -9.10 -6.81
C ASP A 84 11.64 -10.08 -7.97
N GLU A 85 10.50 -10.79 -7.95
CA GLU A 85 10.07 -11.66 -9.05
C GLU A 85 9.85 -10.88 -10.35
N ALA A 86 9.28 -9.68 -10.30
CA ALA A 86 9.06 -8.84 -11.48
C ALA A 86 10.38 -8.27 -12.01
N GLU A 87 11.25 -7.82 -11.12
CA GLU A 87 12.56 -7.28 -11.47
C GLU A 87 13.44 -8.35 -12.13
N GLN A 88 13.42 -9.59 -11.61
CA GLN A 88 14.14 -10.71 -12.18
C GLN A 88 13.65 -11.07 -13.60
N LYS A 89 12.34 -11.02 -13.86
CA LYS A 89 11.76 -11.26 -15.18
C LYS A 89 12.06 -10.12 -16.16
N GLY A 90 12.14 -8.89 -15.69
CA GLY A 90 12.55 -7.71 -16.46
C GLY A 90 11.61 -7.29 -17.59
N ASP A 91 10.34 -7.71 -17.57
CA ASP A 91 9.34 -7.34 -18.58
C ASP A 91 8.13 -6.61 -17.96
N HIS A 92 7.41 -5.84 -18.79
CA HIS A 92 6.26 -5.06 -18.35
C HIS A 92 5.08 -5.93 -17.87
N LYS A 93 4.95 -7.17 -18.34
CA LYS A 93 3.87 -8.10 -17.93
C LYS A 93 4.10 -8.59 -16.52
N ALA A 94 5.36 -8.84 -16.15
CA ALA A 94 5.71 -9.21 -14.78
C ALA A 94 5.36 -8.11 -13.78
N TRP A 95 5.57 -6.84 -14.14
CA TRP A 95 5.15 -5.71 -13.32
C TRP A 95 3.63 -5.59 -13.18
N ILE A 96 2.88 -5.84 -14.26
CA ILE A 96 1.41 -5.92 -14.19
C ILE A 96 0.98 -7.03 -13.23
N GLU A 97 1.59 -8.21 -13.34
CA GLU A 97 1.30 -9.35 -12.46
C GLU A 97 1.60 -9.03 -10.99
N ALA A 98 2.74 -8.38 -10.71
CA ALA A 98 3.10 -7.92 -9.38
C ALA A 98 2.04 -6.96 -8.80
N MET A 99 1.61 -5.94 -9.56
CA MET A 99 0.57 -5.02 -9.13
C MET A 99 -0.76 -5.71 -8.81
N ILE A 100 -1.18 -6.68 -9.64
CA ILE A 100 -2.41 -7.45 -9.41
C ILE A 100 -2.30 -8.28 -8.12
N ARG A 101 -1.14 -8.89 -7.88
CA ARG A 101 -0.90 -9.69 -6.67
C ARG A 101 -0.84 -8.81 -5.41
N ILE A 102 -0.18 -7.65 -5.48
CA ILE A 102 -0.16 -6.65 -4.40
C ILE A 102 -1.58 -6.21 -4.03
N LYS A 103 -2.42 -5.92 -5.02
CA LYS A 103 -3.82 -5.52 -4.82
C LYS A 103 -4.68 -6.59 -4.11
N LYS A 104 -4.32 -7.85 -4.23
CA LYS A 104 -5.06 -8.98 -3.64
C LYS A 104 -4.67 -9.30 -2.20
N VAL A 105 -3.60 -8.72 -1.70
CA VAL A 105 -3.20 -8.92 -0.30
C VAL A 105 -4.18 -8.16 0.59
N GLU A 106 -4.95 -8.90 1.38
CA GLU A 106 -6.00 -8.36 2.25
C GLU A 106 -5.44 -7.65 3.48
N ASN A 107 -6.23 -6.76 4.04
CA ASN A 107 -6.12 -6.17 5.39
C ASN A 107 -5.00 -5.19 5.68
N ILE A 108 -4.59 -4.38 4.71
CA ILE A 108 -3.41 -3.58 4.92
C ILE A 108 -3.68 -2.11 4.70
N ASN A 109 -2.84 -1.33 5.33
CA ASN A 109 -2.76 0.09 5.15
C ASN A 109 -2.84 0.45 3.65
N LYS A 110 -3.96 1.04 3.24
CA LYS A 110 -4.24 1.39 1.83
C LYS A 110 -3.17 2.29 1.23
N GLU A 111 -2.58 3.14 2.05
CA GLU A 111 -1.52 4.05 1.64
C GLU A 111 -0.23 3.29 1.28
N MET A 112 0.12 2.28 2.06
CA MET A 112 1.23 1.37 1.75
C MET A 112 0.99 0.63 0.44
N VAL A 113 -0.20 0.02 0.26
CA VAL A 113 -0.59 -0.68 -0.97
C VAL A 113 -0.47 0.24 -2.19
N ASN A 114 -1.06 1.43 -2.11
CA ASN A 114 -1.02 2.40 -3.20
C ASN A 114 0.42 2.84 -3.53
N GLY A 115 1.26 3.03 -2.51
CA GLY A 115 2.67 3.35 -2.71
C GLY A 115 3.44 2.25 -3.46
N TRP A 116 3.20 0.98 -3.13
CA TRP A 116 3.82 -0.13 -3.85
C TRP A 116 3.30 -0.28 -5.28
N ILE A 117 1.98 -0.13 -5.49
CA ILE A 117 1.36 -0.18 -6.82
C ILE A 117 1.90 0.95 -7.71
N LYS A 118 2.00 2.18 -7.19
CA LYS A 118 2.53 3.32 -7.94
C LYS A 118 3.96 3.07 -8.40
N ARG A 119 4.85 2.66 -7.52
CA ARG A 119 6.24 2.34 -7.88
C ARG A 119 6.34 1.20 -8.90
N ALA A 120 5.52 0.16 -8.77
CA ALA A 120 5.46 -0.94 -9.73
C ALA A 120 4.91 -0.49 -11.10
N ALA A 121 3.95 0.45 -11.12
CA ALA A 121 3.44 1.04 -12.35
C ALA A 121 4.51 1.88 -13.07
N GLU A 122 5.29 2.66 -12.35
CA GLU A 122 6.44 3.40 -12.89
C GLU A 122 7.45 2.45 -13.56
N LYS A 123 7.83 1.38 -12.88
CA LYS A 123 8.72 0.34 -13.44
C LYS A 123 8.12 -0.38 -14.64
N CYS A 124 6.80 -0.63 -14.62
CA CYS A 124 6.07 -1.22 -15.74
C CYS A 124 6.15 -0.34 -16.99
N VAL A 125 5.91 0.97 -16.83
CA VAL A 125 5.96 1.94 -17.91
C VAL A 125 7.39 2.11 -18.43
N ASP A 126 8.39 2.23 -17.56
CA ASP A 126 9.80 2.31 -17.94
C ASP A 126 10.27 1.09 -18.75
N THR A 127 9.85 -0.10 -18.31
CA THR A 127 10.17 -1.36 -18.97
C THR A 127 9.43 -1.46 -20.32
N GLY A 128 8.17 -1.05 -20.36
CA GLY A 128 7.38 -0.97 -21.57
C GLY A 128 7.98 0.02 -22.58
N ALA A 129 8.42 1.17 -22.10
CA ALA A 129 9.05 2.19 -22.94
C ALA A 129 10.33 1.70 -23.66
N LYS A 130 11.09 0.82 -23.00
CA LYS A 130 12.30 0.23 -23.58
C LYS A 130 12.02 -0.88 -24.60
N ASN A 131 10.95 -1.65 -24.40
CA ASN A 131 10.73 -2.93 -25.08
C ASN A 131 9.56 -2.93 -26.06
N LEU A 132 8.67 -1.93 -26.00
CA LEU A 132 7.48 -1.84 -26.84
C LEU A 132 7.61 -0.75 -27.91
N ASN A 133 6.96 -0.97 -29.05
CA ASN A 133 6.74 0.12 -30.00
C ASN A 133 5.69 1.11 -29.44
N ASP A 134 5.57 2.26 -30.05
CA ASP A 134 4.75 3.37 -29.55
C ASP A 134 3.26 3.00 -29.45
N GLY A 135 2.71 2.28 -30.43
CA GLY A 135 1.32 1.82 -30.39
C GLY A 135 1.05 0.83 -29.25
N MET A 136 1.98 -0.09 -28.99
CA MET A 136 1.90 -1.03 -27.86
C MET A 136 2.09 -0.33 -26.51
N LEU A 137 2.95 0.68 -26.44
CA LEU A 137 3.16 1.48 -25.23
C LEU A 137 1.90 2.26 -24.87
N LEU A 138 1.23 2.85 -25.85
CA LEU A 138 -0.06 3.50 -25.62
C LEU A 138 -1.13 2.53 -25.15
N ALA A 139 -1.22 1.36 -25.78
CA ALA A 139 -2.15 0.32 -25.35
C ALA A 139 -1.85 -0.16 -23.93
N LEU A 140 -0.57 -0.21 -23.53
CA LEU A 140 -0.18 -0.50 -22.15
C LEU A 140 -0.70 0.56 -21.18
N LEU A 141 -0.49 1.85 -21.47
CA LEU A 141 -0.99 2.95 -20.63
C LEU A 141 -2.51 2.91 -20.50
N ASP A 142 -3.24 2.65 -21.60
CA ASP A 142 -4.69 2.48 -21.56
C ASP A 142 -5.13 1.30 -20.68
N GLN A 143 -4.44 0.18 -20.76
CA GLN A 143 -4.72 -0.97 -19.91
C GLN A 143 -4.45 -0.68 -18.42
N LEU A 144 -3.39 0.05 -18.09
CA LEU A 144 -3.08 0.42 -16.70
C LEU A 144 -4.17 1.30 -16.09
N VAL A 145 -4.79 2.18 -16.88
CA VAL A 145 -5.91 3.03 -16.43
C VAL A 145 -7.22 2.23 -16.41
N GLN A 146 -7.63 1.67 -17.55
CA GLN A 146 -9.00 1.18 -17.74
C GLN A 146 -9.21 -0.22 -17.18
N ARG A 147 -8.26 -1.13 -17.43
CA ARG A 147 -8.40 -2.53 -17.06
C ARG A 147 -7.88 -2.82 -15.66
N TYR A 148 -6.69 -2.33 -15.35
CA TYR A 148 -6.03 -2.64 -14.09
C TYR A 148 -6.29 -1.59 -13.00
N GLN A 149 -6.63 -0.36 -13.40
CA GLN A 149 -6.92 0.76 -12.48
C GLN A 149 -5.79 0.96 -11.46
N VAL A 150 -4.56 0.95 -11.95
CA VAL A 150 -3.34 1.09 -11.14
C VAL A 150 -2.66 2.44 -11.30
N ILE A 151 -3.00 3.18 -12.37
CA ILE A 151 -2.66 4.58 -12.56
C ILE A 151 -3.93 5.39 -12.86
N THR A 152 -3.88 6.68 -12.61
CA THR A 152 -4.97 7.61 -12.96
C THR A 152 -4.88 8.06 -14.42
N MET A 153 -5.92 8.72 -14.91
CA MET A 153 -5.88 9.35 -16.23
C MET A 153 -4.82 10.47 -16.27
N ASN A 154 -4.63 11.21 -15.17
CA ASN A 154 -3.57 12.22 -15.07
C ASN A 154 -2.17 11.61 -15.16
N ASP A 155 -1.93 10.48 -14.48
CA ASP A 155 -0.65 9.77 -14.62
C ASP A 155 -0.40 9.33 -16.06
N ARG A 156 -1.43 8.82 -16.74
CA ARG A 156 -1.36 8.47 -18.17
C ARG A 156 -0.97 9.65 -19.04
N LEU A 157 -1.59 10.80 -18.79
CA LEU A 157 -1.27 12.04 -19.50
C LEU A 157 0.17 12.48 -19.27
N MET A 158 0.63 12.42 -18.03
CA MET A 158 2.01 12.72 -17.65
C MET A 158 3.00 11.85 -18.45
N TYR A 159 2.76 10.53 -18.50
CA TYR A 159 3.63 9.61 -19.27
C TYR A 159 3.61 9.92 -20.78
N ILE A 160 2.43 10.15 -21.37
CA ILE A 160 2.34 10.51 -22.78
C ILE A 160 3.11 11.80 -23.05
N THR A 161 2.96 12.79 -22.20
CA THR A 161 3.67 14.08 -22.33
C THR A 161 5.19 13.90 -22.26
N MET A 162 5.66 13.06 -21.35
CA MET A 162 7.07 12.69 -21.27
C MET A 162 7.56 12.08 -22.58
N PHE A 163 6.83 11.11 -23.13
CA PHE A 163 7.19 10.45 -24.38
C PHE A 163 7.07 11.35 -25.62
N VAL A 164 6.17 12.34 -25.61
CA VAL A 164 6.14 13.40 -26.65
C VAL A 164 7.39 14.27 -26.57
N LYS A 165 7.86 14.65 -25.37
CA LYS A 165 9.11 15.40 -25.20
C LYS A 165 10.33 14.61 -25.64
N GLU A 166 10.32 13.31 -25.47
CA GLU A 166 11.37 12.40 -25.94
C GLU A 166 11.29 12.14 -27.45
N GLY A 167 10.32 12.71 -28.15
CA GLY A 167 10.12 12.55 -29.60
C GLY A 167 9.57 11.17 -30.01
N ARG A 168 9.06 10.38 -29.06
CA ARG A 168 8.47 9.06 -29.36
C ARG A 168 7.05 9.18 -29.92
N PHE A 169 6.28 10.15 -29.46
CA PHE A 169 4.92 10.39 -29.94
C PHE A 169 4.85 11.71 -30.71
N PRO A 170 4.16 11.76 -31.87
CA PRO A 170 4.04 12.97 -32.65
C PRO A 170 3.13 13.99 -31.92
N LEU A 171 3.73 15.13 -31.54
CA LEU A 171 3.07 16.19 -30.77
C LEU A 171 1.73 16.63 -31.37
N LYS A 172 1.66 16.77 -32.72
CA LYS A 172 0.47 17.26 -33.42
C LYS A 172 -0.75 16.35 -33.21
N GLU A 173 -0.57 15.02 -33.39
CA GLU A 173 -1.64 14.04 -33.25
C GLU A 173 -2.16 13.97 -31.81
N TRP A 174 -1.27 14.13 -30.84
CA TRP A 174 -1.63 14.10 -29.43
C TRP A 174 -2.31 15.36 -28.97
N LYS A 175 -1.88 16.53 -29.47
CA LYS A 175 -2.51 17.82 -29.19
C LYS A 175 -4.00 17.79 -29.53
N ASP A 176 -4.32 17.38 -30.75
CA ASP A 176 -5.70 17.32 -31.22
C ASP A 176 -6.53 16.30 -30.41
N THR A 177 -5.94 15.16 -30.04
CA THR A 177 -6.59 14.14 -29.23
C THR A 177 -6.90 14.64 -27.81
N PHE A 178 -5.98 15.34 -27.16
CA PHE A 178 -6.18 15.87 -25.80
C PHE A 178 -7.23 16.97 -25.78
N ILE A 179 -7.13 17.96 -26.66
CA ILE A 179 -8.09 19.06 -26.73
C ILE A 179 -9.51 18.54 -27.00
N THR A 180 -9.63 17.49 -27.84
CA THR A 180 -10.94 16.99 -28.29
C THR A 180 -11.54 15.98 -27.32
N LYS A 181 -10.73 15.08 -26.73
CA LYS A 181 -11.23 13.97 -25.92
C LYS A 181 -11.16 14.21 -24.42
N TYR A 182 -10.23 15.03 -23.97
CA TYR A 182 -9.95 15.22 -22.54
C TYR A 182 -9.70 16.69 -22.17
N PRO A 183 -10.58 17.63 -22.62
CA PRO A 183 -10.38 19.05 -22.36
C PRO A 183 -10.36 19.39 -20.85
N GLU A 184 -11.02 18.58 -20.03
CA GLU A 184 -11.07 18.72 -18.58
C GLU A 184 -9.74 18.42 -17.88
N LEU A 185 -8.82 17.72 -18.55
CA LEU A 185 -7.52 17.35 -18.02
C LEU A 185 -6.42 18.38 -18.39
N MET A 186 -6.79 19.41 -19.16
CA MET A 186 -5.91 20.51 -19.52
C MET A 186 -5.93 21.56 -18.41
N ASP A 187 -5.17 21.30 -17.35
CA ASP A 187 -4.89 22.27 -16.29
C ASP A 187 -3.68 23.16 -16.62
N GLU A 188 -3.45 24.18 -15.80
CA GLU A 188 -2.36 25.16 -16.02
C GLU A 188 -0.99 24.49 -16.09
N ASP A 189 -0.75 23.51 -15.22
CA ASP A 189 0.52 22.81 -15.14
C ASP A 189 0.76 21.94 -16.39
N THR A 190 -0.29 21.28 -16.89
CA THR A 190 -0.23 20.48 -18.12
C THR A 190 -0.01 21.36 -19.34
N GLU A 191 -0.64 22.55 -19.42
CA GLU A 191 -0.46 23.53 -20.50
C GLU A 191 0.95 24.10 -20.52
N GLU A 192 1.48 24.52 -19.36
CA GLU A 192 2.84 25.03 -19.23
C GLU A 192 3.85 23.92 -19.58
N PHE A 193 3.64 22.73 -19.07
CA PHE A 193 4.48 21.59 -19.34
C PHE A 193 4.51 21.18 -20.81
N LEU A 194 3.38 21.25 -21.52
CA LEU A 194 3.28 20.95 -22.94
C LEU A 194 3.66 22.13 -23.83
N GLY A 195 3.84 23.33 -23.26
CA GLY A 195 4.06 24.57 -24.02
C GLY A 195 2.87 24.90 -24.94
N TRP A 196 1.65 24.58 -24.54
CA TRP A 196 0.43 24.77 -25.33
C TRP A 196 -0.34 26.02 -24.88
N PRO A 197 -0.74 26.87 -25.84
CA PRO A 197 -1.60 28.00 -25.47
C PRO A 197 -2.99 27.51 -25.09
N ARG A 198 -3.57 28.08 -24.05
CA ARG A 198 -4.94 27.80 -23.63
C ARG A 198 -5.91 28.09 -24.77
N PRO A 199 -6.89 27.20 -25.04
CA PRO A 199 -8.05 27.62 -25.80
C PRO A 199 -8.73 28.76 -25.02
N GLU A 200 -8.95 29.91 -25.67
CA GLU A 200 -9.63 31.05 -25.05
C GLU A 200 -10.95 30.57 -24.45
N LYS A 201 -11.14 30.81 -23.14
CA LYS A 201 -12.41 30.48 -22.48
C LYS A 201 -13.52 31.23 -23.24
N PRO A 202 -14.59 30.54 -23.68
CA PRO A 202 -15.70 31.22 -24.32
C PRO A 202 -16.19 32.31 -23.39
N ALA A 203 -16.24 33.55 -23.89
CA ALA A 203 -16.73 34.68 -23.14
C ALA A 203 -18.11 34.34 -22.57
N LYS A 204 -18.25 34.40 -21.25
CA LYS A 204 -19.55 34.22 -20.59
C LYS A 204 -20.49 35.28 -21.16
N LYS A 205 -21.50 34.84 -21.93
CA LYS A 205 -22.60 35.66 -22.37
C LYS A 205 -23.58 35.87 -21.21
#